data_9d639370e3801d6cd2f8bed445fd2519
#
_entry.id   9d639370e3801d6cd2f8bed445fd2519
#
_cell.length_a   1.000
_cell.length_b   1.000
_cell.length_c   1.000
_cell.angle_alpha   90.00
_cell.angle_beta   90.00
_cell.angle_gamma   90.00
#
_symmetry.space_group_name_H-M   'P 1'
#
loop_
_entity.id
_entity.type
_entity.pdbx_description
1 polymer ?
#
loop_
_entity_poly.entity_id
_entity_poly.type
_entity_poly.pdbx_seq_one_letter_code
_entity_poly.pdbx_strand_id
1 'polypeptide(L)' 'DGFMKIKELVSHIAKQEGKKHEASIGDVREIIGILSDIFCYESYVLSIQTYNELVKNGRRREKKEV' A
#
# COMPACT_ATOMS: atom_id res chain seq x y z
N ASP A 1 12.81 -11.19 -7.48
CA ASP A 1 12.30 -11.76 -6.27
C ASP A 1 12.65 -10.84 -5.11
N GLY A 2 11.85 -10.73 -4.15
CA GLY A 2 12.02 -9.82 -3.05
C GLY A 2 11.09 -8.64 -3.09
N PHE A 3 10.34 -8.47 -4.16
CA PHE A 3 9.35 -7.40 -4.21
C PHE A 3 8.04 -7.96 -4.77
N MET A 4 6.96 -7.28 -4.44
CA MET A 4 5.64 -7.66 -4.91
C MET A 4 5.32 -6.92 -6.20
N LYS A 5 4.77 -7.64 -7.16
CA LYS A 5 4.20 -7.01 -8.34
C LYS A 5 2.82 -6.45 -7.97
N ILE A 6 2.32 -5.56 -8.82
CA ILE A 6 1.04 -4.90 -8.53
C ILE A 6 -0.09 -5.90 -8.27
N LYS A 7 -0.18 -6.94 -9.07
CA LYS A 7 -1.20 -7.96 -8.87
C LYS A 7 -1.10 -8.62 -7.49
N GLU A 8 0.11 -8.93 -7.09
CA GLU A 8 0.36 -9.57 -5.80
C GLU A 8 0.03 -8.63 -4.66
N LEU A 9 0.39 -7.35 -4.82
CA LEU A 9 0.12 -6.35 -3.80
C LEU A 9 -1.39 -6.16 -3.63
N VAL A 10 -2.12 -6.06 -4.73
CA VAL A 10 -3.58 -5.91 -4.70
C VAL A 10 -4.21 -7.10 -3.98
N SER A 11 -3.81 -8.31 -4.34
CA SER A 11 -4.34 -9.53 -3.72
C SER A 11 -4.02 -9.58 -2.24
N HIS A 12 -2.81 -9.21 -1.88
CA HIS A 12 -2.38 -9.23 -0.48
C HIS A 12 -3.22 -8.24 0.34
N ILE A 13 -3.40 -7.03 -0.16
CA ILE A 13 -4.16 -6.02 0.55
C ILE A 13 -5.62 -6.43 0.69
N ALA A 14 -6.22 -6.93 -0.39
CA ALA A 14 -7.61 -7.37 -0.35
C ALA A 14 -7.82 -8.48 0.67
N LYS A 15 -6.85 -9.39 0.77
CA LYS A 15 -6.91 -10.49 1.70
C LYS A 15 -6.84 -10.01 3.15
N GLN A 16 -5.95 -9.06 3.42
CA GLN A 16 -5.79 -8.53 4.76
C GLN A 16 -7.02 -7.75 5.19
N GLU A 17 -7.55 -6.93 4.27
CA GLU A 17 -8.74 -6.13 4.56
C GLU A 17 -9.97 -7.00 4.74
N GLY A 18 -10.06 -8.06 3.96
CA GLY A 18 -11.20 -8.97 4.00
C GLY A 18 -11.39 -9.68 5.33
N LYS A 19 -10.40 -9.62 6.20
CA LYS A 19 -10.53 -10.21 7.53
C LYS A 19 -11.44 -9.41 8.42
N LYS A 20 -11.56 -8.11 8.18
CA LYS A 20 -12.39 -7.21 8.98
C LYS A 20 -13.62 -6.75 8.23
N HIS A 21 -13.48 -6.47 6.97
CA HIS A 21 -14.55 -5.98 6.10
C HIS A 21 -14.40 -6.63 4.75
N GLU A 22 -15.51 -6.71 4.04
CA GLU A 22 -15.45 -7.19 2.67
C GLU A 22 -14.89 -6.10 1.79
N ALA A 23 -13.69 -6.32 1.27
CA ALA A 23 -13.08 -5.40 0.33
C ALA A 23 -12.96 -6.10 -1.01
N SER A 24 -13.53 -5.50 -2.05
CA SER A 24 -13.43 -6.09 -3.36
C SER A 24 -12.04 -5.85 -3.94
N ILE A 25 -11.60 -6.78 -4.77
CA ILE A 25 -10.32 -6.63 -5.45
C ILE A 25 -10.34 -5.40 -6.35
N GLY A 26 -11.51 -5.10 -6.93
CA GLY A 26 -11.65 -3.93 -7.78
C GLY A 26 -11.40 -2.64 -7.02
N ASP A 27 -11.95 -2.55 -5.81
CA ASP A 27 -11.76 -1.36 -4.99
C ASP A 27 -10.29 -1.19 -4.59
N VAL A 28 -9.66 -2.28 -4.20
CA VAL A 28 -8.24 -2.24 -3.84
C VAL A 28 -7.40 -1.83 -5.04
N ARG A 29 -7.71 -2.38 -6.21
CA ARG A 29 -6.98 -2.06 -7.43
C ARG A 29 -7.10 -0.58 -7.77
N GLU A 30 -8.28 -0.01 -7.56
CA GLU A 30 -8.50 1.40 -7.82
C GLU A 30 -7.66 2.27 -6.90
N ILE A 31 -7.62 1.91 -5.62
CA ILE A 31 -6.81 2.63 -4.65
C ILE A 31 -5.32 2.55 -5.00
N ILE A 32 -4.87 1.37 -5.37
CA ILE A 32 -3.48 1.17 -5.78
C ILE A 32 -3.18 1.99 -7.04
N GLY A 33 -4.15 2.10 -7.94
CA GLY A 33 -3.99 2.93 -9.14
C GLY A 33 -3.77 4.38 -8.79
N ILE A 34 -4.57 4.90 -7.85
CA ILE A 34 -4.44 6.28 -7.40
C ILE A 34 -3.07 6.49 -6.75
N LEU A 35 -2.65 5.56 -5.93
CA LEU A 35 -1.35 5.63 -5.30
C LEU A 35 -0.23 5.60 -6.33
N SER A 36 -0.39 4.77 -7.34
CA SER A 36 0.59 4.70 -8.44
C SER A 36 0.71 6.03 -9.15
N ASP A 37 -0.43 6.69 -9.38
CA ASP A 37 -0.41 8.00 -10.02
C ASP A 37 0.34 9.01 -9.18
N ILE A 38 0.12 9.00 -7.88
CA ILE A 38 0.83 9.91 -6.98
C ILE A 38 2.34 9.72 -7.11
N PHE A 39 2.81 8.48 -7.03
CA PHE A 39 4.23 8.22 -7.11
C PHE A 39 4.78 8.50 -8.51
N CYS A 40 3.97 8.27 -9.54
CA CYS A 40 4.40 8.48 -10.92
C CYS A 40 4.65 9.95 -11.23
N TYR A 41 3.81 10.83 -10.68
CA TYR A 41 3.89 12.24 -11.00
C TYR A 41 4.69 13.07 -10.01
N GLU A 42 5.07 12.49 -8.89
CA GLU A 42 5.94 13.18 -7.94
C GLU A 42 7.39 13.08 -8.38
N SER A 43 8.20 14.02 -7.92
CA SER A 43 9.64 13.92 -8.15
C SER A 43 10.18 12.72 -7.40
N TYR A 44 11.33 12.24 -7.81
CA TYR A 44 11.97 11.10 -7.17
C TYR A 44 12.18 11.34 -5.68
N VAL A 45 12.61 12.53 -5.31
CA VAL A 45 12.87 12.87 -3.92
C VAL A 45 11.57 12.83 -3.10
N LEU A 46 10.49 13.41 -3.64
CA LEU A 46 9.22 13.41 -2.94
C LEU A 46 8.64 12.00 -2.79
N SER A 47 8.83 11.18 -3.80
CA SER A 47 8.38 9.79 -3.73
C SER A 47 9.10 9.03 -2.63
N ILE A 48 10.40 9.26 -2.47
CA ILE A 48 11.17 8.62 -1.40
C ILE A 48 10.67 9.08 -0.04
N GLN A 49 10.36 10.37 0.10
CA GLN A 49 9.85 10.89 1.34
C GLN A 49 8.50 10.27 1.70
N THR A 50 7.64 10.14 0.71
CA THR A 50 6.34 9.50 0.92
C THR A 50 6.50 8.04 1.33
N TYR A 51 7.42 7.35 0.67
CA TYR A 51 7.73 5.97 1.03
C TYR A 51 8.17 5.87 2.48
N ASN A 52 9.05 6.77 2.91
CA ASN A 52 9.54 6.76 4.28
C ASN A 52 8.41 6.99 5.28
N GLU A 53 7.45 7.84 4.93
CA GLU A 53 6.29 8.07 5.79
C GLU A 53 5.44 6.82 5.93
N LEU A 54 5.27 6.08 4.84
CA LEU A 54 4.53 4.82 4.89
C LEU A 54 5.23 3.81 5.80
N VAL A 55 6.55 3.75 5.71
CA VAL A 55 7.33 2.84 6.57
C VAL A 55 7.17 3.23 8.03
N LYS A 56 7.25 4.51 8.34
CA LYS A 56 7.07 4.99 9.71
C LYS A 56 5.68 4.64 10.23
N ASN A 57 4.68 4.82 9.39
CA ASN A 57 3.32 4.51 9.77
C ASN A 57 3.16 3.02 10.08
N GLY A 58 3.79 2.18 9.27
CA GLY A 58 3.76 0.74 9.50
C GLY A 58 4.39 0.35 10.82
N ARG A 59 5.51 0.99 11.15
CA ARG A 59 6.18 0.71 12.42
C ARG A 59 5.35 1.12 13.62
N ARG A 60 4.64 2.24 13.51
CA ARG A 60 3.76 2.69 14.60
C ARG A 60 2.61 1.72 14.80
N ARG A 61 2.03 1.24 13.70
CA ARG A 61 0.94 0.29 13.79
C ARG A 61 1.39 -1.03 14.40
N GLU A 62 2.59 -1.45 14.05
CA GLU A 62 3.17 -2.67 14.59
C GLU A 62 3.30 -2.58 16.11
N LYS A 63 3.78 -1.45 16.59
CA LYS A 63 3.93 -1.24 18.04
C LYS A 63 2.59 -1.24 18.75
N LYS A 64 1.57 -0.71 18.11
CA LYS A 64 0.24 -0.66 18.70
C LYS A 64 -0.39 -2.02 18.84
N GLU A 65 -0.05 -2.93 17.96
CA GLU A 65 -0.63 -4.25 17.97
C GLU A 65 0.01 -5.18 18.99
N VAL A 66 1.12 -4.79 19.51
CA VAL A 66 1.80 -5.55 20.57
C VAL A 66 1.33 -5.10 21.93
#